data_f19d801249307bed9f9860bea512b8b1
#
_entry.id   f19d801249307bed9f9860bea512b8b1
#
_cell.length_a   1.000
_cell.length_b   1.000
_cell.length_c   1.000
_cell.angle_alpha   90.00
_cell.angle_beta   90.00
_cell.angle_gamma   90.00
#
_symmetry.space_group_name_H-M   'P 1'
#
loop_
_entity.id
_entity.type
_entity.pdbx_description
1 polymer ?
#
loop_
_entity_poly.entity_id
_entity_poly.type
_entity_poly.pdbx_seq_one_letter_code
_entity_poly.pdbx_strand_id
1 'polypeptide(L)'
;MPSQVYDVIVIGTGAGGGMAIKTLCEAGLKVCALNAGRRLNPQKDFRNHRMPWEMKFRGFGDPGKPSDGNPGFVDTEWGPNIWEKEVTFTTAPGSTWMWPRCFAVGGKTNFWGRSSARFGDIDFRAASLDGYDVDWPLTYEEIAPYYSRVERMIGVSSSVQNRPSNPDGEYLPPFNFRCLDHILQKGAERIGVPYLHDRISQLTENHEGFPQCHFCGACTLGCDTGSFFSSSWRFVPKAEATKNLELRTEAMAKNILVDENGMAKGVAYIDRKTKQKVEVYGRAVVVAASCVESTRIMLNSKSRHWPNGIANSSGQLGKNLCDHLYGESARGYLPQLLGQPSFPDGVGDNTIVWMPRWQNLKNPREEKFIRGYSVYPGGGCSEYPWYATQAEGFGSAYKRDVKRRYPTPVSFTVQAPSLRSDNNFVDIDPEAKDSYGIPKVRIHFQWDENVLKMWEHSKEVCAEIIQKAGGVYEGSANEPLIPGWSLHETGTCRMGNDPKHAVTNGFGQTHDVQNLYVCDASVFLSCTDKTTTISIMAFTLRTCERMIENFRRGDHQRA
;
A
#
# COMPACT_ATOMS: atom_id res chain seq x y z
N MET A 1 27.29 -29.90 8.12
CA MET A 1 28.05 -28.70 7.72
C MET A 1 27.58 -27.59 8.61
N PRO A 2 28.45 -26.68 9.08
CA PRO A 2 27.95 -25.51 9.79
C PRO A 2 26.96 -24.77 8.87
N SER A 3 25.79 -24.43 9.39
CA SER A 3 24.76 -23.69 8.65
C SER A 3 25.34 -22.32 8.25
N GLN A 4 25.21 -21.95 6.97
CA GLN A 4 25.65 -20.66 6.48
C GLN A 4 24.99 -19.55 7.29
N VAL A 5 25.78 -18.61 7.81
CA VAL A 5 25.30 -17.43 8.52
C VAL A 5 25.37 -16.23 7.59
N TYR A 6 24.23 -15.58 7.33
CA TYR A 6 24.15 -14.36 6.54
C TYR A 6 24.43 -13.13 7.40
N ASP A 7 24.77 -12.02 6.76
CA ASP A 7 24.83 -10.74 7.47
C ASP A 7 23.41 -10.32 7.86
N VAL A 8 22.47 -10.41 6.93
CA VAL A 8 21.08 -9.99 7.15
C VAL A 8 20.11 -11.00 6.59
N ILE A 9 19.05 -11.28 7.34
CA ILE A 9 17.86 -11.97 6.83
C ILE A 9 16.76 -10.92 6.62
N VAL A 10 16.17 -10.87 5.42
CA VAL A 10 15.05 -9.97 5.11
C VAL A 10 13.79 -10.80 4.89
N ILE A 11 12.72 -10.51 5.65
CA ILE A 11 11.45 -11.20 5.53
C ILE A 11 10.49 -10.34 4.68
N GLY A 12 10.17 -10.82 3.47
CA GLY A 12 9.37 -10.10 2.48
C GLY A 12 10.21 -9.40 1.42
N THR A 13 9.60 -9.19 0.24
CA THR A 13 10.24 -8.57 -0.94
C THR A 13 9.39 -7.45 -1.55
N GLY A 14 8.39 -6.95 -0.81
CA GLY A 14 7.53 -5.84 -1.21
C GLY A 14 8.27 -4.50 -1.28
N ALA A 15 7.56 -3.39 -1.08
CA ALA A 15 8.14 -2.04 -1.14
C ALA A 15 9.33 -1.87 -0.18
N GLY A 16 9.15 -2.19 1.11
CA GLY A 16 10.21 -2.10 2.11
C GLY A 16 11.27 -3.19 1.93
N GLY A 17 10.85 -4.48 1.88
CA GLY A 17 11.78 -5.59 1.74
C GLY A 17 12.64 -5.52 0.48
N GLY A 18 12.06 -5.14 -0.66
CA GLY A 18 12.82 -4.95 -1.90
C GLY A 18 13.84 -3.81 -1.82
N MET A 19 13.45 -2.68 -1.20
CA MET A 19 14.38 -1.57 -0.95
C MET A 19 15.52 -2.01 -0.02
N ALA A 20 15.21 -2.76 1.05
CA ALA A 20 16.21 -3.27 1.98
C ALA A 20 17.17 -4.24 1.29
N ILE A 21 16.66 -5.23 0.55
CA ILE A 21 17.47 -6.19 -0.20
C ILE A 21 18.43 -5.48 -1.15
N LYS A 22 17.90 -4.56 -1.98
CA LYS A 22 18.72 -3.79 -2.92
C LYS A 22 19.83 -3.03 -2.20
N THR A 23 19.48 -2.24 -1.19
CA THR A 23 20.41 -1.33 -0.51
C THR A 23 21.51 -2.10 0.23
N LEU A 24 21.15 -3.17 0.94
CA LEU A 24 22.09 -3.97 1.72
C LEU A 24 23.03 -4.80 0.82
N CYS A 25 22.50 -5.39 -0.26
CA CYS A 25 23.31 -6.15 -1.22
C CYS A 25 24.29 -5.26 -2.00
N GLU A 26 23.87 -4.06 -2.40
CA GLU A 26 24.75 -3.06 -3.04
C GLU A 26 25.86 -2.55 -2.11
N ALA A 27 25.60 -2.54 -0.80
CA ALA A 27 26.63 -2.23 0.22
C ALA A 27 27.58 -3.40 0.51
N GLY A 28 27.43 -4.55 -0.13
CA GLY A 28 28.30 -5.72 0.00
C GLY A 28 27.90 -6.72 1.10
N LEU A 29 26.78 -6.51 1.77
CA LEU A 29 26.30 -7.45 2.81
C LEU A 29 25.68 -8.70 2.17
N LYS A 30 25.93 -9.86 2.75
CA LYS A 30 25.32 -11.14 2.35
C LYS A 30 23.91 -11.25 2.93
N VAL A 31 22.92 -11.21 2.05
CA VAL A 31 21.49 -11.17 2.41
C VAL A 31 20.80 -12.48 2.03
N CYS A 32 20.04 -13.05 2.97
CA CYS A 32 19.04 -14.06 2.68
C CYS A 32 17.65 -13.44 2.74
N ALA A 33 16.93 -13.43 1.62
CA ALA A 33 15.56 -12.93 1.55
C ALA A 33 14.56 -14.10 1.57
N LEU A 34 13.59 -14.06 2.47
CA LEU A 34 12.50 -15.03 2.57
C LEU A 34 11.24 -14.41 1.98
N ASN A 35 10.65 -15.06 0.99
CA ASN A 35 9.40 -14.63 0.38
C ASN A 35 8.38 -15.77 0.35
N ALA A 36 7.17 -15.52 0.83
CA ALA A 36 6.16 -16.56 1.01
C ALA A 36 5.64 -17.16 -0.30
N GLY A 37 5.64 -16.41 -1.41
CA GLY A 37 5.15 -16.91 -2.70
C GLY A 37 6.23 -17.01 -3.77
N ARG A 38 5.79 -17.38 -4.97
CA ARG A 38 6.63 -17.62 -6.15
C ARG A 38 7.07 -16.32 -6.85
N ARG A 39 7.99 -16.42 -7.78
CA ARG A 39 8.24 -15.37 -8.76
C ARG A 39 7.13 -15.33 -9.80
N LEU A 40 6.83 -14.12 -10.25
CA LEU A 40 5.95 -13.89 -11.40
C LEU A 40 6.76 -13.83 -12.69
N ASN A 41 6.14 -14.30 -13.74
CA ASN A 41 6.59 -14.11 -15.11
C ASN A 41 5.58 -13.18 -15.80
N PRO A 42 5.95 -11.91 -16.13
CA PRO A 42 5.00 -10.95 -16.70
C PRO A 42 4.26 -11.47 -17.94
N GLN A 43 4.94 -12.18 -18.83
CA GLN A 43 4.35 -12.67 -20.08
C GLN A 43 3.35 -13.82 -19.86
N LYS A 44 3.45 -14.53 -18.73
CA LYS A 44 2.56 -15.67 -18.42
C LYS A 44 1.49 -15.33 -17.39
N ASP A 45 1.86 -14.50 -16.41
CA ASP A 45 1.02 -14.24 -15.24
C ASP A 45 0.15 -12.99 -15.41
N PHE A 46 0.61 -12.00 -16.19
CA PHE A 46 -0.14 -10.78 -16.39
C PHE A 46 -1.15 -10.91 -17.53
N ARG A 47 -2.24 -10.16 -17.43
CA ARG A 47 -3.39 -10.23 -18.34
C ARG A 47 -3.79 -8.89 -18.92
N ASN A 48 -2.89 -7.90 -18.84
CA ASN A 48 -3.14 -6.53 -19.27
C ASN A 48 -3.45 -6.35 -20.77
N HIS A 49 -3.26 -7.40 -21.58
CA HIS A 49 -3.66 -7.42 -23.00
C HIS A 49 -4.90 -8.27 -23.28
N ARG A 50 -5.53 -8.84 -22.25
CA ARG A 50 -6.76 -9.63 -22.42
C ARG A 50 -7.98 -8.74 -22.34
N MET A 51 -8.85 -8.89 -23.32
CA MET A 51 -10.15 -8.23 -23.33
C MET A 51 -11.17 -9.02 -22.48
N PRO A 52 -12.22 -8.36 -21.95
CA PRO A 52 -13.21 -9.02 -21.10
C PRO A 52 -13.83 -10.28 -21.71
N TRP A 53 -14.10 -10.28 -23.01
CA TRP A 53 -14.68 -11.44 -23.70
C TRP A 53 -13.74 -12.62 -23.88
N GLU A 54 -12.42 -12.42 -23.68
CA GLU A 54 -11.40 -13.47 -23.70
C GLU A 54 -11.21 -14.13 -22.32
N MET A 55 -11.80 -13.51 -21.29
CA MET A 55 -11.72 -14.00 -19.92
C MET A 55 -12.88 -14.94 -19.60
N LYS A 56 -12.61 -15.97 -18.79
CA LYS A 56 -13.64 -16.88 -18.28
C LYS A 56 -14.68 -16.08 -17.49
N PHE A 57 -15.97 -16.37 -17.71
CA PHE A 57 -17.07 -15.60 -17.12
C PHE A 57 -16.97 -14.09 -17.33
N ARG A 58 -16.37 -13.64 -18.43
CA ARG A 58 -16.14 -12.23 -18.73
C ARG A 58 -15.38 -11.47 -17.63
N GLY A 59 -14.59 -12.17 -16.85
CA GLY A 59 -13.83 -11.61 -15.73
C GLY A 59 -14.57 -11.50 -14.40
N PHE A 60 -15.86 -11.81 -14.34
CA PHE A 60 -16.69 -11.64 -13.12
C PHE A 60 -16.58 -12.79 -12.10
N GLY A 61 -15.76 -13.81 -12.39
CA GLY A 61 -15.67 -14.99 -11.54
C GLY A 61 -16.76 -16.03 -11.82
N ASP A 62 -16.64 -17.19 -11.19
CA ASP A 62 -17.58 -18.29 -11.34
C ASP A 62 -18.84 -18.05 -10.49
N PRO A 63 -20.02 -17.82 -11.09
CA PRO A 63 -21.24 -17.59 -10.32
C PRO A 63 -21.68 -18.82 -9.51
N GLY A 64 -21.14 -20.01 -9.80
CA GLY A 64 -21.38 -21.24 -9.06
C GLY A 64 -20.42 -21.45 -7.88
N LYS A 65 -19.45 -20.58 -7.68
CA LYS A 65 -18.51 -20.62 -6.56
C LYS A 65 -18.61 -19.33 -5.77
N PRO A 66 -19.39 -19.32 -4.68
CA PRO A 66 -19.37 -18.17 -3.78
C PRO A 66 -17.93 -17.92 -3.32
N SER A 67 -17.54 -16.66 -3.28
CA SER A 67 -16.26 -16.26 -2.68
C SER A 67 -16.25 -16.75 -1.24
N ASP A 68 -15.23 -17.51 -0.85
CA ASP A 68 -15.07 -18.06 0.52
C ASP A 68 -14.89 -16.93 1.57
N GLY A 69 -15.83 -15.99 1.65
CA GLY A 69 -15.83 -14.89 2.61
C GLY A 69 -14.83 -13.75 2.30
N ASN A 70 -14.16 -13.80 1.16
CA ASN A 70 -13.25 -12.74 0.70
C ASN A 70 -13.90 -12.07 -0.54
N PRO A 71 -14.60 -10.95 -0.36
CA PRO A 71 -15.42 -10.37 -1.41
C PRO A 71 -14.59 -9.85 -2.59
N GLY A 72 -14.98 -10.23 -3.77
CA GLY A 72 -14.90 -9.50 -5.01
C GLY A 72 -13.58 -9.44 -5.78
N PHE A 73 -12.44 -9.20 -5.17
CA PHE A 73 -11.16 -9.07 -5.88
C PHE A 73 -10.43 -10.38 -6.13
N VAL A 74 -10.71 -11.40 -5.34
CA VAL A 74 -9.92 -12.64 -5.30
C VAL A 74 -10.37 -13.67 -6.33
N ASP A 75 -11.65 -13.67 -6.70
CA ASP A 75 -12.23 -14.67 -7.60
C ASP A 75 -12.62 -14.12 -8.98
N THR A 76 -12.41 -12.84 -9.23
CA THR A 76 -12.62 -12.25 -10.56
C THR A 76 -11.38 -12.40 -11.42
N GLU A 77 -11.52 -12.73 -12.68
CA GLU A 77 -10.41 -12.70 -13.63
C GLU A 77 -9.94 -11.28 -13.97
N TRP A 78 -10.64 -10.25 -13.48
CA TRP A 78 -10.25 -8.85 -13.54
C TRP A 78 -9.16 -8.50 -12.53
N GLY A 79 -9.16 -9.17 -11.39
CA GLY A 79 -8.06 -9.08 -10.46
C GLY A 79 -6.87 -9.92 -10.95
N PRO A 80 -5.66 -9.57 -10.53
CA PRO A 80 -4.52 -10.45 -10.78
C PRO A 80 -4.77 -11.77 -10.07
N ASN A 81 -4.79 -12.86 -10.80
CA ASN A 81 -4.95 -14.24 -10.30
C ASN A 81 -3.84 -14.69 -9.34
N ILE A 82 -3.23 -13.73 -8.65
CA ILE A 82 -2.09 -13.89 -7.75
C ILE A 82 -2.38 -13.32 -6.36
N TRP A 83 -3.62 -12.90 -6.10
CA TRP A 83 -4.07 -12.66 -4.74
C TRP A 83 -3.99 -13.96 -3.95
N GLU A 84 -3.47 -13.85 -2.74
CA GLU A 84 -3.28 -15.01 -1.87
C GLU A 84 -4.62 -15.47 -1.30
N LYS A 85 -4.90 -16.76 -1.46
CA LYS A 85 -6.11 -17.40 -0.92
C LYS A 85 -5.95 -17.89 0.52
N GLU A 86 -4.71 -17.99 1.00
CA GLU A 86 -4.44 -18.39 2.38
C GLU A 86 -4.92 -17.32 3.35
N VAL A 87 -5.81 -17.67 4.25
CA VAL A 87 -6.35 -16.78 5.27
C VAL A 87 -5.53 -16.90 6.56
N THR A 88 -4.72 -15.90 6.87
CA THR A 88 -3.84 -15.87 8.05
C THR A 88 -4.39 -15.05 9.20
N PHE A 89 -5.65 -14.63 9.13
CA PHE A 89 -6.31 -13.79 10.14
C PHE A 89 -7.70 -14.28 10.48
N THR A 90 -8.20 -13.82 11.62
CA THR A 90 -9.60 -13.80 12.04
C THR A 90 -9.99 -12.38 12.44
N THR A 91 -11.26 -12.12 12.66
CA THR A 91 -11.75 -10.85 13.18
C THR A 91 -12.39 -11.04 14.56
N ALA A 92 -12.22 -10.06 15.43
CA ALA A 92 -12.91 -10.05 16.72
C ALA A 92 -14.43 -9.84 16.53
N PRO A 93 -15.26 -10.25 17.50
CA PRO A 93 -16.70 -9.95 17.47
C PRO A 93 -16.95 -8.45 17.26
N GLY A 94 -17.82 -8.11 16.31
CA GLY A 94 -18.14 -6.72 15.95
C GLY A 94 -17.12 -6.02 15.05
N SER A 95 -16.01 -6.67 14.70
CA SER A 95 -15.04 -6.18 13.72
C SER A 95 -15.28 -6.83 12.36
N THR A 96 -15.10 -6.05 11.30
CA THR A 96 -15.05 -6.54 9.92
C THR A 96 -13.71 -6.16 9.32
N TRP A 97 -13.13 -7.03 8.49
CA TRP A 97 -11.87 -6.76 7.83
C TRP A 97 -11.76 -7.52 6.53
N MET A 98 -11.33 -6.83 5.48
CA MET A 98 -10.94 -7.44 4.22
C MET A 98 -9.43 -7.26 4.05
N TRP A 99 -8.72 -8.33 3.70
CA TRP A 99 -7.27 -8.23 3.58
C TRP A 99 -6.73 -8.92 2.32
N PRO A 100 -6.89 -8.29 1.15
CA PRO A 100 -6.27 -8.77 -0.08
C PRO A 100 -4.74 -8.73 0.05
N ARG A 101 -4.07 -9.83 -0.30
CA ARG A 101 -2.60 -9.96 -0.19
C ARG A 101 -2.00 -10.59 -1.42
N CYS A 102 -0.76 -10.25 -1.68
CA CYS A 102 0.04 -10.87 -2.71
C CYS A 102 1.33 -11.42 -2.10
N PHE A 103 1.48 -12.73 -2.06
CA PHE A 103 2.69 -13.37 -1.55
C PHE A 103 3.78 -13.53 -2.62
N ALA A 104 3.48 -13.26 -3.89
CA ALA A 104 4.48 -13.30 -4.94
C ALA A 104 5.66 -12.36 -4.65
N VAL A 105 6.83 -12.67 -5.20
CA VAL A 105 7.99 -11.77 -5.14
C VAL A 105 7.60 -10.39 -5.62
N GLY A 106 7.96 -9.35 -4.86
CA GLY A 106 7.51 -7.99 -5.08
C GLY A 106 6.24 -7.60 -4.31
N GLY A 107 5.51 -8.59 -3.76
CA GLY A 107 4.32 -8.33 -2.95
C GLY A 107 3.27 -7.46 -3.67
N LYS A 108 2.60 -6.60 -2.93
CA LYS A 108 1.56 -5.68 -3.45
C LYS A 108 2.09 -4.69 -4.51
N THR A 109 3.41 -4.45 -4.61
CA THR A 109 3.97 -3.57 -5.66
C THR A 109 3.77 -4.10 -7.09
N ASN A 110 3.33 -5.34 -7.24
CA ASN A 110 2.97 -5.89 -8.56
C ASN A 110 1.65 -5.31 -9.11
N PHE A 111 0.78 -4.74 -8.25
CA PHE A 111 -0.60 -4.30 -8.60
C PHE A 111 -1.07 -3.04 -7.87
N TRP A 112 -0.19 -2.31 -7.23
CA TRP A 112 -0.56 -1.12 -6.46
C TRP A 112 -1.08 0.02 -7.34
N GLY A 113 -1.80 0.98 -6.74
CA GLY A 113 -2.31 2.17 -7.42
C GLY A 113 -1.22 3.16 -7.88
N ARG A 114 0.02 2.97 -7.52
CA ARG A 114 1.21 3.74 -7.92
C ARG A 114 1.28 5.17 -7.39
N SER A 115 0.27 5.65 -6.68
CA SER A 115 0.29 6.97 -6.05
C SER A 115 1.47 7.06 -5.07
N SER A 116 2.27 8.11 -5.19
CA SER A 116 3.61 8.25 -4.59
C SER A 116 3.82 9.62 -3.97
N ALA A 117 2.80 10.14 -3.27
CA ALA A 117 2.88 11.41 -2.59
C ALA A 117 3.74 11.33 -1.32
N ARG A 118 4.61 12.32 -1.11
CA ARG A 118 5.41 12.46 0.12
C ARG A 118 4.52 12.83 1.30
N PHE A 119 4.83 12.34 2.48
CA PHE A 119 4.35 12.99 3.71
C PHE A 119 5.02 14.36 3.82
N GLY A 120 4.27 15.38 4.24
CA GLY A 120 4.78 16.71 4.45
C GLY A 120 4.92 17.06 5.93
N ASP A 121 5.46 18.25 6.25
CA ASP A 121 5.64 18.69 7.64
C ASP A 121 4.33 18.62 8.45
N ILE A 122 3.20 18.92 7.81
CA ILE A 122 1.86 18.83 8.43
C ILE A 122 1.51 17.41 8.90
N ASP A 123 2.11 16.38 8.31
CA ASP A 123 1.89 14.98 8.69
C ASP A 123 2.79 14.60 9.87
N PHE A 124 4.04 15.06 9.86
CA PHE A 124 5.01 14.79 10.93
C PHE A 124 4.68 15.51 12.23
N ARG A 125 4.03 16.67 12.13
CA ARG A 125 3.66 17.54 13.25
C ARG A 125 2.15 17.57 13.50
N ALA A 126 1.44 16.56 13.05
CA ALA A 126 -0.02 16.55 13.13
C ALA A 126 -0.54 16.74 14.55
N ALA A 127 0.09 16.10 15.54
CA ALA A 127 -0.33 16.20 16.94
C ALA A 127 -0.11 17.61 17.53
N SER A 128 1.02 18.26 17.23
CA SER A 128 1.24 19.67 17.61
C SER A 128 0.23 20.61 16.98
N LEU A 129 -0.31 20.29 15.80
CA LEU A 129 -1.27 21.11 15.07
C LEU A 129 -2.71 20.92 15.57
N ASP A 130 -3.14 19.67 15.80
CA ASP A 130 -4.53 19.33 16.10
C ASP A 130 -4.78 18.89 17.54
N GLY A 131 -3.72 18.61 18.30
CA GLY A 131 -3.78 18.19 19.71
C GLY A 131 -4.12 16.72 19.89
N TYR A 132 -4.00 15.88 18.84
CA TYR A 132 -4.34 14.45 18.91
C TYR A 132 -3.09 13.56 18.73
N ASP A 133 -2.84 12.67 19.69
CA ASP A 133 -1.69 11.75 19.75
C ASP A 133 -0.36 12.48 20.02
N VAL A 134 0.74 12.06 19.37
CA VAL A 134 2.08 12.65 19.49
C VAL A 134 2.71 12.86 18.10
N ASP A 135 3.66 13.79 18.01
CA ASP A 135 4.40 14.04 16.77
C ASP A 135 5.37 12.90 16.44
N TRP A 136 5.73 12.78 15.18
CA TRP A 136 6.69 11.79 14.73
C TRP A 136 8.09 12.06 15.32
N PRO A 137 8.90 11.02 15.58
CA PRO A 137 10.24 11.17 16.15
C PRO A 137 11.28 11.65 15.14
N LEU A 138 10.86 12.19 14.02
CA LEU A 138 11.69 12.77 12.94
C LEU A 138 10.91 13.87 12.22
N THR A 139 11.62 14.72 11.50
CA THR A 139 11.05 15.83 10.73
C THR A 139 10.97 15.51 9.23
N TYR A 140 10.22 16.35 8.48
CA TYR A 140 10.19 16.23 7.03
C TYR A 140 11.58 16.43 6.41
N GLU A 141 12.36 17.39 6.91
CA GLU A 141 13.70 17.71 6.40
C GLU A 141 14.66 16.52 6.51
N GLU A 142 14.55 15.71 7.56
CA GLU A 142 15.37 14.51 7.74
C GLU A 142 15.05 13.41 6.73
N ILE A 143 13.80 13.30 6.26
CA ILE A 143 13.37 12.25 5.33
C ILE A 143 13.30 12.72 3.87
N ALA A 144 13.20 14.02 3.60
CA ALA A 144 13.07 14.59 2.26
C ALA A 144 14.16 14.13 1.27
N PRO A 145 15.45 14.05 1.65
CA PRO A 145 16.49 13.54 0.75
C PRO A 145 16.27 12.07 0.33
N TYR A 146 15.68 11.27 1.19
CA TYR A 146 15.35 9.88 0.90
C TYR A 146 14.17 9.77 -0.06
N TYR A 147 13.16 10.62 0.07
CA TYR A 147 12.08 10.71 -0.90
C TYR A 147 12.60 11.03 -2.30
N SER A 148 13.45 12.04 -2.47
CA SER A 148 14.05 12.42 -3.76
C SER A 148 14.82 11.25 -4.39
N ARG A 149 15.57 10.51 -3.60
CA ARG A 149 16.30 9.33 -4.08
C ARG A 149 15.37 8.20 -4.52
N VAL A 150 14.30 7.96 -3.77
CA VAL A 150 13.30 6.93 -4.12
C VAL A 150 12.55 7.32 -5.38
N GLU A 151 12.10 8.57 -5.50
CA GLU A 151 11.41 9.08 -6.71
C GLU A 151 12.22 8.85 -7.98
N ARG A 152 13.51 9.17 -7.94
CA ARG A 152 14.43 8.88 -9.06
C ARG A 152 14.54 7.38 -9.36
N MET A 153 14.65 6.53 -8.30
CA MET A 153 14.79 5.08 -8.48
C MET A 153 13.55 4.42 -9.07
N ILE A 154 12.35 4.91 -8.74
CA ILE A 154 11.09 4.28 -9.16
C ILE A 154 10.45 4.97 -10.38
N GLY A 155 10.93 6.16 -10.75
CA GLY A 155 10.38 6.95 -11.86
C GLY A 155 8.98 7.47 -11.52
N VAL A 156 8.89 8.56 -10.75
CA VAL A 156 7.63 9.22 -10.43
C VAL A 156 7.33 10.30 -11.45
N SER A 157 6.15 10.25 -12.06
CA SER A 157 5.65 11.27 -12.99
C SER A 157 4.70 12.20 -12.26
N SER A 158 4.87 13.52 -12.41
CA SER A 158 3.97 14.54 -11.87
C SER A 158 4.33 15.93 -12.36
N SER A 159 3.58 16.95 -11.90
CA SER A 159 3.92 18.37 -12.02
C SER A 159 4.31 18.96 -10.67
N VAL A 160 5.11 20.03 -10.70
CA VAL A 160 5.38 20.86 -9.52
C VAL A 160 4.10 21.62 -9.13
N GLN A 161 3.72 21.54 -7.86
CA GLN A 161 2.42 22.02 -7.36
C GLN A 161 2.52 23.14 -6.32
N ASN A 162 3.71 23.35 -5.72
CA ASN A 162 4.01 24.39 -4.74
C ASN A 162 3.03 24.39 -3.53
N ARG A 163 2.74 23.21 -2.99
CA ARG A 163 1.83 23.06 -1.85
C ARG A 163 2.57 22.57 -0.61
N PRO A 164 2.65 23.37 0.47
CA PRO A 164 3.35 22.96 1.70
C PRO A 164 2.82 21.66 2.33
N SER A 165 1.49 21.43 2.25
CA SER A 165 0.87 20.19 2.76
C SER A 165 1.25 18.95 1.93
N ASN A 166 1.83 19.15 0.76
CA ASN A 166 2.16 18.14 -0.21
C ASN A 166 3.44 18.53 -0.95
N PRO A 167 4.61 18.43 -0.27
CA PRO A 167 5.88 18.92 -0.79
C PRO A 167 6.23 18.32 -2.15
N ASP A 168 6.79 19.14 -3.03
CA ASP A 168 7.23 18.71 -4.33
C ASP A 168 8.50 17.85 -4.27
N GLY A 169 8.67 17.04 -5.28
CA GLY A 169 9.78 16.11 -5.45
C GLY A 169 10.46 16.25 -6.81
N GLU A 170 11.13 15.18 -7.22
CA GLU A 170 11.80 15.08 -8.50
C GLU A 170 10.99 14.17 -9.43
N TYR A 171 10.42 14.75 -10.49
CA TYR A 171 9.43 14.08 -11.32
C TYR A 171 9.85 13.97 -12.78
N LEU A 172 9.45 12.87 -13.42
CA LEU A 172 9.26 12.79 -14.86
C LEU A 172 8.06 13.66 -15.26
N PRO A 173 7.92 14.05 -16.54
CA PRO A 173 6.78 14.82 -17.01
C PRO A 173 5.44 14.19 -16.59
N PRO A 174 4.39 14.97 -16.29
CA PRO A 174 3.09 14.43 -15.93
C PRO A 174 2.41 13.78 -17.15
N PHE A 175 1.47 12.86 -16.90
CA PHE A 175 0.50 12.45 -17.91
C PHE A 175 -0.44 13.61 -18.25
N ASN A 176 -0.90 13.68 -19.49
CA ASN A 176 -1.90 14.67 -19.88
C ASN A 176 -3.23 14.40 -19.18
N PHE A 177 -3.95 15.46 -18.82
CA PHE A 177 -5.32 15.36 -18.38
C PHE A 177 -6.20 14.81 -19.50
N ARG A 178 -7.14 13.94 -19.17
CA ARG A 178 -8.17 13.46 -20.06
C ARG A 178 -9.26 14.54 -20.26
N CYS A 179 -10.11 14.40 -21.28
CA CYS A 179 -11.20 15.34 -21.51
C CYS A 179 -12.10 15.51 -20.28
N LEU A 180 -12.39 14.41 -19.57
CA LEU A 180 -13.18 14.47 -18.35
C LEU A 180 -12.48 15.25 -17.22
N ASP A 181 -11.15 15.13 -17.12
CA ASP A 181 -10.37 15.80 -16.08
C ASP A 181 -10.42 17.32 -16.26
N HIS A 182 -10.33 17.82 -17.48
CA HIS A 182 -10.47 19.26 -17.76
C HIS A 182 -11.87 19.80 -17.41
N ILE A 183 -12.91 18.98 -17.54
CA ILE A 183 -14.28 19.38 -17.19
C ILE A 183 -14.43 19.39 -15.67
N LEU A 184 -13.99 18.33 -14.99
CA LEU A 184 -14.07 18.21 -13.53
C LEU A 184 -13.18 19.24 -12.82
N GLN A 185 -12.00 19.54 -13.37
CA GLN A 185 -11.11 20.59 -12.85
C GLN A 185 -11.82 21.95 -12.76
N LYS A 186 -12.54 22.34 -13.80
CA LYS A 186 -13.33 23.58 -13.79
C LYS A 186 -14.43 23.58 -12.71
N GLY A 187 -15.02 22.42 -12.44
CA GLY A 187 -15.98 22.26 -11.35
C GLY A 187 -15.34 22.46 -9.98
N ALA A 188 -14.19 21.81 -9.76
CA ALA A 188 -13.41 21.93 -8.52
C ALA A 188 -12.88 23.35 -8.27
N GLU A 189 -12.36 24.01 -9.31
CA GLU A 189 -11.90 25.39 -9.24
C GLU A 189 -12.99 26.37 -8.79
N ARG A 190 -14.25 26.17 -9.21
CA ARG A 190 -15.39 27.03 -8.83
C ARG A 190 -15.72 27.00 -7.34
N ILE A 191 -15.28 25.96 -6.64
CA ILE A 191 -15.47 25.81 -5.19
C ILE A 191 -14.13 25.82 -4.42
N GLY A 192 -13.03 26.20 -5.09
CA GLY A 192 -11.72 26.35 -4.46
C GLY A 192 -11.01 25.04 -4.08
N VAL A 193 -11.44 23.91 -4.63
CA VAL A 193 -10.83 22.60 -4.38
C VAL A 193 -9.72 22.33 -5.39
N PRO A 194 -8.51 21.89 -4.95
CA PRO A 194 -7.43 21.57 -5.87
C PRO A 194 -7.74 20.31 -6.68
N TYR A 195 -7.49 20.35 -7.99
CA TYR A 195 -7.58 19.23 -8.91
C TYR A 195 -6.28 19.18 -9.72
N LEU A 196 -5.41 18.23 -9.39
CA LEU A 196 -4.01 18.26 -9.78
C LEU A 196 -3.56 16.91 -10.37
N HIS A 197 -2.40 16.89 -11.03
CA HIS A 197 -1.75 15.64 -11.37
C HIS A 197 -1.38 14.87 -10.10
N ASP A 198 -1.69 13.58 -10.04
CA ASP A 198 -1.16 12.72 -8.99
C ASP A 198 0.35 12.51 -9.19
N ARG A 199 1.01 12.12 -8.14
CA ARG A 199 2.41 11.68 -8.13
C ARG A 199 2.43 10.19 -8.32
N ILE A 200 2.63 9.74 -9.55
CA ILE A 200 2.41 8.35 -9.93
C ILE A 200 3.72 7.69 -10.39
N SER A 201 4.06 6.55 -9.79
CA SER A 201 5.22 5.76 -10.21
C SER A 201 4.90 4.95 -11.46
N GLN A 202 4.73 5.68 -12.56
CA GLN A 202 4.52 5.16 -13.90
C GLN A 202 5.24 6.06 -14.92
N LEU A 203 5.94 5.45 -15.86
CA LEU A 203 6.86 6.13 -16.74
C LEU A 203 6.15 6.84 -17.89
N THR A 204 6.33 8.13 -18.01
CA THR A 204 5.91 8.95 -19.15
C THR A 204 6.98 9.06 -20.24
N GLU A 205 8.21 8.65 -19.92
CA GLU A 205 9.34 8.53 -20.82
C GLU A 205 10.20 7.33 -20.41
N ASN A 206 11.13 6.90 -21.25
CA ASN A 206 12.04 5.80 -20.92
C ASN A 206 12.90 6.17 -19.71
N HIS A 207 12.98 5.28 -18.73
CA HIS A 207 13.71 5.52 -17.50
C HIS A 207 14.41 4.25 -16.99
N GLU A 208 15.71 4.36 -16.67
CA GLU A 208 16.53 3.26 -16.14
C GLU A 208 16.40 1.93 -16.90
N GLY A 209 16.27 1.98 -18.22
CA GLY A 209 16.17 0.79 -19.09
C GLY A 209 14.75 0.22 -19.22
N PHE A 210 13.75 0.85 -18.60
CA PHE A 210 12.34 0.49 -18.77
C PHE A 210 11.64 1.46 -19.74
N PRO A 211 10.72 0.96 -20.59
CA PRO A 211 10.01 1.80 -21.55
C PRO A 211 8.94 2.65 -20.87
N GLN A 212 8.60 3.76 -21.52
CA GLN A 212 7.42 4.55 -21.18
C GLN A 212 6.13 3.71 -21.24
N CYS A 213 5.08 4.20 -20.59
CA CYS A 213 3.75 3.58 -20.63
C CYS A 213 3.21 3.53 -22.06
N HIS A 214 2.64 2.40 -22.44
CA HIS A 214 1.99 2.18 -23.74
C HIS A 214 0.45 2.31 -23.68
N PHE A 215 -0.07 2.85 -22.59
CA PHE A 215 -1.49 3.23 -22.42
C PHE A 215 -2.49 2.09 -22.62
N CYS A 216 -2.19 0.88 -22.22
CA CYS A 216 -3.11 -0.26 -22.35
C CYS A 216 -4.35 -0.18 -21.43
N GLY A 217 -4.36 0.73 -20.45
CA GLY A 217 -5.50 0.96 -19.56
C GLY A 217 -5.78 -0.14 -18.52
N ALA A 218 -4.95 -1.17 -18.43
CA ALA A 218 -5.23 -2.39 -17.65
C ALA A 218 -4.18 -2.67 -16.55
N CYS A 219 -3.75 -1.64 -15.83
CA CYS A 219 -2.66 -1.76 -14.85
C CYS A 219 -2.99 -2.68 -13.67
N THR A 220 -4.25 -2.84 -13.32
CA THR A 220 -4.71 -3.81 -12.29
C THR A 220 -4.46 -5.25 -12.68
N LEU A 221 -4.28 -5.54 -13.98
CA LEU A 221 -3.99 -6.87 -14.51
C LEU A 221 -2.49 -7.14 -14.65
N GLY A 222 -1.64 -6.19 -14.22
CA GLY A 222 -0.19 -6.24 -14.30
C GLY A 222 0.38 -5.30 -15.36
N CYS A 223 1.71 -5.30 -15.52
CA CYS A 223 2.41 -4.54 -16.55
C CYS A 223 3.57 -5.38 -17.09
N ASP A 224 3.39 -5.94 -18.27
CA ASP A 224 4.37 -6.82 -18.91
C ASP A 224 5.61 -6.07 -19.46
N THR A 225 5.47 -4.77 -19.70
CA THR A 225 6.59 -3.89 -20.11
C THR A 225 7.39 -3.33 -18.93
N GLY A 226 6.84 -3.41 -17.70
CA GLY A 226 7.48 -2.84 -16.52
C GLY A 226 7.47 -1.32 -16.47
N SER A 227 6.56 -0.66 -17.19
CA SER A 227 6.43 0.81 -17.22
C SER A 227 6.00 1.39 -15.88
N PHE A 228 5.36 0.63 -15.00
CA PHE A 228 5.20 1.03 -13.61
C PHE A 228 6.19 0.31 -12.70
N PHE A 229 6.48 0.91 -11.56
CA PHE A 229 7.40 0.32 -10.60
C PHE A 229 6.82 -0.93 -9.93
N SER A 230 7.62 -2.01 -9.91
CA SER A 230 7.48 -3.09 -8.95
C SER A 230 8.85 -3.53 -8.44
N SER A 231 8.91 -3.88 -7.17
CA SER A 231 10.11 -4.43 -6.54
C SER A 231 10.60 -5.68 -7.26
N SER A 232 9.69 -6.51 -7.79
CA SER A 232 10.05 -7.79 -8.44
C SER A 232 10.88 -7.65 -9.71
N TRP A 233 10.73 -6.56 -10.46
CA TRP A 233 11.52 -6.33 -11.69
C TRP A 233 12.46 -5.13 -11.63
N ARG A 234 12.40 -4.32 -10.57
CA ARG A 234 13.34 -3.20 -10.40
C ARG A 234 14.36 -3.42 -9.31
N PHE A 235 13.96 -3.79 -8.10
CA PHE A 235 14.88 -3.88 -6.96
C PHE A 235 15.50 -5.26 -6.79
N VAL A 236 14.70 -6.32 -6.87
CA VAL A 236 15.20 -7.69 -6.71
C VAL A 236 16.27 -8.04 -7.76
N PRO A 237 16.08 -7.78 -9.07
CA PRO A 237 17.13 -8.06 -10.05
C PRO A 237 18.43 -7.25 -9.84
N LYS A 238 18.35 -6.00 -9.36
CA LYS A 238 19.54 -5.20 -9.01
C LYS A 238 20.32 -5.84 -7.86
N ALA A 239 19.62 -6.33 -6.85
CA ALA A 239 20.24 -7.05 -5.75
C ALA A 239 20.89 -8.38 -6.17
N GLU A 240 20.22 -9.14 -7.03
CA GLU A 240 20.76 -10.39 -7.59
C GLU A 240 22.03 -10.17 -8.41
N ALA A 241 22.10 -9.08 -9.17
CA ALA A 241 23.27 -8.71 -9.95
C ALA A 241 24.53 -8.50 -9.10
N THR A 242 24.40 -8.16 -7.81
CA THR A 242 25.51 -8.02 -6.87
C THR A 242 26.10 -9.37 -6.44
N LYS A 243 25.42 -10.49 -6.65
CA LYS A 243 25.75 -11.84 -6.15
C LYS A 243 25.82 -11.92 -4.59
N ASN A 244 25.22 -10.98 -3.91
CA ASN A 244 25.13 -10.93 -2.46
C ASN A 244 23.74 -11.39 -1.93
N LEU A 245 22.78 -11.68 -2.83
CA LEU A 245 21.43 -12.11 -2.49
C LEU A 245 21.24 -13.61 -2.67
N GLU A 246 20.73 -14.27 -1.63
CA GLU A 246 20.03 -15.55 -1.75
C GLU A 246 18.53 -15.32 -1.54
N LEU A 247 17.72 -15.52 -2.57
CA LEU A 247 16.27 -15.37 -2.49
C LEU A 247 15.60 -16.75 -2.39
N ARG A 248 14.96 -17.01 -1.25
CA ARG A 248 14.13 -18.21 -1.01
C ARG A 248 12.66 -17.86 -1.22
N THR A 249 12.09 -18.38 -2.27
CA THR A 249 10.65 -18.32 -2.56
C THR A 249 9.91 -19.46 -1.90
N GLU A 250 8.57 -19.36 -1.78
CA GLU A 250 7.71 -20.34 -1.09
C GLU A 250 8.11 -20.55 0.38
N ALA A 251 8.72 -19.54 0.99
CA ALA A 251 9.26 -19.55 2.35
C ALA A 251 8.34 -18.71 3.26
N MET A 252 7.36 -19.35 3.90
CA MET A 252 6.43 -18.72 4.83
C MET A 252 7.09 -18.52 6.19
N ALA A 253 7.53 -17.31 6.50
CA ALA A 253 8.15 -16.98 7.77
C ALA A 253 7.17 -17.27 8.93
N LYS A 254 7.65 -18.02 9.92
CA LYS A 254 6.86 -18.43 11.09
C LYS A 254 7.18 -17.57 12.32
N ASN A 255 8.45 -17.48 12.67
CA ASN A 255 8.92 -16.74 13.84
C ASN A 255 10.41 -16.41 13.73
N ILE A 256 10.84 -15.40 14.46
CA ILE A 256 12.24 -15.01 14.64
C ILE A 256 12.82 -15.90 15.74
N LEU A 257 14.03 -16.42 15.51
CA LEU A 257 14.80 -17.18 16.48
C LEU A 257 15.69 -16.24 17.29
N VAL A 258 15.80 -16.48 18.58
CA VAL A 258 16.67 -15.68 19.45
C VAL A 258 17.81 -16.54 20.05
N ASP A 259 18.89 -15.88 20.40
CA ASP A 259 20.01 -16.47 21.13
C ASP A 259 19.74 -16.52 22.65
N GLU A 260 20.74 -16.88 23.42
CA GLU A 260 20.66 -16.96 24.87
C GLU A 260 20.50 -15.59 25.57
N ASN A 261 20.87 -14.51 24.90
CA ASN A 261 20.72 -13.13 25.35
C ASN A 261 19.42 -12.46 24.87
N GLY A 262 18.58 -13.19 24.11
CA GLY A 262 17.32 -12.67 23.56
C GLY A 262 17.48 -11.85 22.28
N MET A 263 18.69 -11.79 21.69
CA MET A 263 18.95 -11.11 20.42
C MET A 263 18.55 -11.99 19.25
N ALA A 264 18.16 -11.37 18.12
CA ALA A 264 17.78 -12.10 16.92
C ALA A 264 18.99 -12.87 16.34
N LYS A 265 18.81 -14.18 16.08
CA LYS A 265 19.87 -15.01 15.49
C LYS A 265 19.47 -15.65 14.17
N GLY A 266 18.21 -15.56 13.79
CA GLY A 266 17.73 -16.22 12.60
C GLY A 266 16.20 -16.18 12.48
N VAL A 267 15.68 -16.90 11.48
CA VAL A 267 14.25 -17.01 11.20
C VAL A 267 13.90 -18.48 10.94
N ALA A 268 12.82 -18.96 11.55
CA ALA A 268 12.19 -20.21 11.17
C ALA A 268 11.07 -19.93 10.16
N TYR A 269 11.02 -20.68 9.08
CA TYR A 269 9.97 -20.62 8.09
C TYR A 269 9.45 -22.01 7.73
N ILE A 270 8.25 -22.07 7.14
CA ILE A 270 7.69 -23.28 6.55
C ILE A 270 7.86 -23.18 5.03
N ASP A 271 8.51 -24.17 4.45
CA ASP A 271 8.52 -24.33 3.00
C ASP A 271 7.11 -24.71 2.55
N ARG A 272 6.50 -23.88 1.72
CA ARG A 272 5.08 -24.04 1.33
C ARG A 272 4.82 -25.29 0.48
N LYS A 273 5.84 -25.78 -0.23
CA LYS A 273 5.72 -26.97 -1.09
C LYS A 273 5.86 -28.26 -0.28
N THR A 274 6.89 -28.33 0.56
CA THR A 274 7.22 -29.54 1.33
C THR A 274 6.53 -29.60 2.69
N LYS A 275 6.02 -28.45 3.19
CA LYS A 275 5.48 -28.26 4.55
C LYS A 275 6.51 -28.46 5.66
N GLN A 276 7.78 -28.55 5.32
CA GLN A 276 8.84 -28.72 6.31
C GLN A 276 9.23 -27.40 6.95
N LYS A 277 9.55 -27.46 8.26
CA LYS A 277 10.16 -26.34 8.97
C LYS A 277 11.64 -26.26 8.62
N VAL A 278 12.07 -25.08 8.23
CA VAL A 278 13.47 -24.75 7.91
C VAL A 278 13.91 -23.58 8.75
N GLU A 279 15.18 -23.57 9.18
CA GLU A 279 15.79 -22.46 9.90
C GLU A 279 16.92 -21.84 9.08
N VAL A 280 17.02 -20.52 9.12
CA VAL A 280 18.10 -19.75 8.51
C VAL A 280 18.68 -18.80 9.55
N TYR A 281 20.00 -18.63 9.53
CA TYR A 281 20.73 -17.87 10.54
C TYR A 281 21.38 -16.62 9.96
N GLY A 282 21.33 -15.52 10.70
CA GLY A 282 21.88 -14.24 10.30
C GLY A 282 22.24 -13.37 11.50
N ARG A 283 23.11 -12.38 11.27
CA ARG A 283 23.57 -11.44 12.31
C ARG A 283 22.53 -10.39 12.66
N ALA A 284 21.69 -10.03 11.69
CA ALA A 284 20.55 -9.15 11.88
C ALA A 284 19.33 -9.63 11.10
N VAL A 285 18.12 -9.18 11.52
CA VAL A 285 16.85 -9.52 10.87
C VAL A 285 16.11 -8.23 10.52
N VAL A 286 15.62 -8.15 9.28
CA VAL A 286 14.70 -7.11 8.80
C VAL A 286 13.34 -7.74 8.55
N VAL A 287 12.31 -7.24 9.23
CA VAL A 287 10.92 -7.65 9.03
C VAL A 287 10.25 -6.64 8.11
N ALA A 288 9.76 -7.09 6.95
CA ALA A 288 9.15 -6.28 5.90
C ALA A 288 8.03 -7.05 5.18
N ALA A 289 7.23 -7.79 5.97
CA ALA A 289 6.19 -8.69 5.48
C ALA A 289 4.82 -8.01 5.29
N SER A 290 4.73 -6.69 5.32
CA SER A 290 3.52 -5.86 5.43
C SER A 290 3.03 -5.74 6.87
N CYS A 291 2.36 -4.63 7.20
CA CYS A 291 2.03 -4.19 8.56
C CYS A 291 1.56 -5.33 9.49
N VAL A 292 0.41 -5.91 9.20
CA VAL A 292 -0.21 -6.94 10.06
C VAL A 292 0.57 -8.26 10.04
N GLU A 293 1.14 -8.67 8.89
CA GLU A 293 1.90 -9.93 8.82
C GLU A 293 3.26 -9.83 9.54
N SER A 294 3.94 -8.68 9.46
CA SER A 294 5.16 -8.41 10.25
C SER A 294 4.87 -8.52 11.74
N THR A 295 3.79 -7.92 12.19
CA THR A 295 3.33 -8.00 13.57
C THR A 295 2.98 -9.44 13.98
N ARG A 296 2.31 -10.20 13.09
CA ARG A 296 2.00 -11.63 13.32
C ARG A 296 3.27 -12.45 13.55
N ILE A 297 4.29 -12.24 12.72
CA ILE A 297 5.59 -12.93 12.87
C ILE A 297 6.22 -12.58 14.20
N MET A 298 6.26 -11.29 14.57
CA MET A 298 6.86 -10.83 15.82
C MET A 298 6.09 -11.33 17.06
N LEU A 299 4.76 -11.31 17.06
CA LEU A 299 3.92 -11.85 18.14
C LEU A 299 4.06 -13.37 18.29
N ASN A 300 4.26 -14.10 17.19
CA ASN A 300 4.54 -15.54 17.21
C ASN A 300 5.98 -15.88 17.61
N SER A 301 6.88 -14.89 17.72
CA SER A 301 8.30 -15.06 18.11
C SER A 301 8.46 -15.04 19.62
N LYS A 302 7.79 -16.00 20.31
CA LYS A 302 7.84 -16.14 21.77
C LYS A 302 9.06 -16.91 22.21
N SER A 303 9.63 -16.50 23.34
CA SER A 303 10.76 -17.16 24.00
C SER A 303 10.75 -16.87 25.51
N ARG A 304 11.70 -17.42 26.27
CA ARG A 304 11.87 -17.09 27.70
C ARG A 304 12.13 -15.59 27.92
N HIS A 305 12.80 -14.92 26.98
CA HIS A 305 13.09 -13.48 27.04
C HIS A 305 11.90 -12.65 26.58
N TRP A 306 11.10 -13.17 25.65
CA TRP A 306 10.00 -12.48 24.97
C TRP A 306 8.71 -13.29 25.06
N PRO A 307 8.09 -13.45 26.25
CA PRO A 307 6.92 -14.31 26.43
C PRO A 307 5.68 -13.82 25.64
N ASN A 308 5.60 -12.50 25.39
CA ASN A 308 4.48 -11.86 24.69
C ASN A 308 4.79 -11.47 23.23
N GLY A 309 5.83 -12.09 22.63
CA GLY A 309 6.35 -11.74 21.30
C GLY A 309 7.64 -10.94 21.39
N ILE A 310 8.50 -11.09 20.36
CA ILE A 310 9.81 -10.43 20.32
C ILE A 310 9.66 -8.90 20.27
N ALA A 311 10.53 -8.19 20.99
CA ALA A 311 10.56 -6.73 21.08
C ALA A 311 9.25 -6.11 21.58
N ASN A 312 8.56 -6.75 22.53
CA ASN A 312 7.27 -6.33 23.08
C ASN A 312 7.32 -6.06 24.59
N SER A 313 8.42 -5.53 25.10
CA SER A 313 8.49 -5.12 26.53
C SER A 313 7.54 -3.97 26.85
N SER A 314 7.29 -3.09 25.89
CA SER A 314 6.35 -1.97 26.01
C SER A 314 4.89 -2.37 25.98
N GLY A 315 4.54 -3.58 25.51
CA GLY A 315 3.16 -3.98 25.22
C GLY A 315 2.52 -3.25 24.01
N GLN A 316 3.32 -2.53 23.22
CA GLN A 316 2.83 -1.74 22.06
C GLN A 316 2.79 -2.56 20.77
N LEU A 317 3.44 -3.72 20.71
CA LEU A 317 3.40 -4.58 19.53
C LEU A 317 1.96 -5.05 19.24
N GLY A 318 1.47 -4.75 18.06
CA GLY A 318 0.10 -5.04 17.63
C GLY A 318 -0.91 -3.93 17.93
N LYS A 319 -0.56 -2.93 18.74
CA LYS A 319 -1.44 -1.79 19.06
C LYS A 319 -1.40 -0.72 17.95
N ASN A 320 -2.33 0.25 18.06
CA ASN A 320 -2.37 1.43 17.21
C ASN A 320 -2.62 1.13 15.71
N LEU A 321 -3.37 0.08 15.39
CA LEU A 321 -3.74 -0.22 14.01
C LEU A 321 -4.57 0.93 13.43
N CYS A 322 -4.09 1.50 12.33
CA CYS A 322 -4.80 2.49 11.52
C CYS A 322 -4.91 2.01 10.08
N ASP A 323 -5.91 2.53 9.37
CA ASP A 323 -6.12 2.29 7.94
C ASP A 323 -6.76 3.50 7.30
N HIS A 324 -6.79 3.57 5.98
CA HIS A 324 -7.58 4.54 5.24
C HIS A 324 -9.00 4.04 5.04
N LEU A 325 -9.95 4.89 5.39
CA LEU A 325 -11.31 4.72 4.90
C LEU A 325 -11.32 5.04 3.41
N TYR A 326 -11.74 4.08 2.61
CA TYR A 326 -12.04 4.25 1.20
C TYR A 326 -13.56 4.15 1.00
N GLY A 327 -14.08 4.97 0.09
CA GLY A 327 -15.48 4.92 -0.29
C GLY A 327 -15.78 5.76 -1.51
N GLU A 328 -16.79 5.37 -2.28
CA GLU A 328 -17.30 6.18 -3.38
C GLU A 328 -18.05 7.38 -2.81
N SER A 329 -17.43 8.56 -2.84
CA SER A 329 -18.01 9.80 -2.34
C SER A 329 -19.08 10.35 -3.28
N ALA A 330 -18.90 10.20 -4.59
CA ALA A 330 -19.90 10.62 -5.57
C ALA A 330 -19.70 9.87 -6.89
N ARG A 331 -20.80 9.64 -7.60
CA ARG A 331 -20.80 9.19 -8.98
C ARG A 331 -21.82 9.96 -9.79
N GLY A 332 -21.60 9.97 -11.09
CA GLY A 332 -22.48 10.63 -12.03
C GLY A 332 -21.96 10.54 -13.46
N TYR A 333 -22.40 11.44 -14.32
CA TYR A 333 -21.91 11.49 -15.68
C TYR A 333 -21.81 12.92 -16.21
N LEU A 334 -21.00 13.10 -17.25
CA LEU A 334 -20.76 14.36 -17.93
C LEU A 334 -21.50 14.37 -19.28
N PRO A 335 -22.66 15.06 -19.42
CA PRO A 335 -23.41 15.11 -20.66
C PRO A 335 -22.60 15.64 -21.85
N GLN A 336 -21.59 16.49 -21.58
CA GLN A 336 -20.70 17.07 -22.58
C GLN A 336 -19.91 16.02 -23.37
N LEU A 337 -19.73 14.81 -22.80
CA LEU A 337 -19.00 13.71 -23.41
C LEU A 337 -19.89 12.67 -24.09
N LEU A 338 -21.23 12.88 -24.12
CA LEU A 338 -22.16 11.95 -24.77
C LEU A 338 -21.85 11.82 -26.26
N GLY A 339 -21.60 10.58 -26.71
CA GLY A 339 -21.32 10.27 -28.11
C GLY A 339 -19.94 10.68 -28.60
N GLN A 340 -19.10 11.22 -27.75
CA GLN A 340 -17.71 11.48 -28.08
C GLN A 340 -16.92 10.16 -28.19
N PRO A 341 -15.85 10.14 -28.97
CA PRO A 341 -14.97 8.99 -29.02
C PRO A 341 -14.42 8.69 -27.61
N SER A 342 -14.41 7.43 -27.25
CA SER A 342 -13.71 6.96 -26.06
C SER A 342 -12.43 6.29 -26.50
N PHE A 343 -11.34 6.75 -25.93
CA PHE A 343 -10.04 6.12 -26.12
C PHE A 343 -9.70 5.33 -24.86
N PRO A 344 -9.32 4.05 -25.00
CA PRO A 344 -8.79 3.27 -23.88
C PRO A 344 -7.35 3.66 -23.54
N ASP A 345 -6.93 4.87 -23.89
CA ASP A 345 -5.60 5.44 -23.73
C ASP A 345 -5.33 5.94 -22.31
N GLY A 346 -6.11 5.48 -21.38
CA GLY A 346 -5.91 5.79 -19.97
C GLY A 346 -4.76 5.00 -19.36
N VAL A 347 -4.05 5.64 -18.45
CA VAL A 347 -3.33 4.92 -17.41
C VAL A 347 -4.41 4.24 -16.56
N GLY A 348 -4.41 2.91 -16.49
CA GLY A 348 -5.42 2.16 -15.74
C GLY A 348 -5.49 2.64 -14.29
N ASP A 349 -6.65 2.46 -13.67
CA ASP A 349 -6.98 2.81 -12.27
C ASP A 349 -7.15 4.30 -11.96
N ASN A 350 -7.37 5.14 -12.94
CA ASN A 350 -7.74 6.55 -12.73
C ASN A 350 -6.78 7.37 -11.85
N THR A 351 -5.54 6.95 -11.67
CA THR A 351 -4.58 7.51 -10.70
C THR A 351 -3.71 8.63 -11.25
N ILE A 352 -4.01 9.20 -12.43
CA ILE A 352 -3.24 10.32 -12.97
C ILE A 352 -3.60 11.68 -12.37
N VAL A 353 -4.72 11.74 -11.68
CA VAL A 353 -5.25 12.94 -11.04
C VAL A 353 -5.67 12.66 -9.60
N TRP A 354 -5.54 13.68 -8.77
CA TRP A 354 -6.00 13.65 -7.40
C TRP A 354 -6.39 15.04 -6.91
N MET A 355 -7.14 15.06 -5.83
CA MET A 355 -7.43 16.25 -5.05
C MET A 355 -6.73 16.08 -3.70
N PRO A 356 -5.50 16.63 -3.53
CA PRO A 356 -4.77 16.53 -2.26
C PRO A 356 -5.52 17.28 -1.17
N ARG A 357 -5.27 16.92 0.08
CA ARG A 357 -5.86 17.57 1.25
C ARG A 357 -5.84 19.11 1.10
N TRP A 358 -7.00 19.73 1.25
CA TRP A 358 -7.22 21.17 1.26
C TRP A 358 -7.88 21.64 2.57
N GLN A 359 -8.39 20.72 3.38
CA GLN A 359 -9.10 20.99 4.63
C GLN A 359 -8.10 21.23 5.77
N ASN A 360 -8.49 22.10 6.70
CA ASN A 360 -7.77 22.34 7.96
C ASN A 360 -6.27 22.70 7.78
N LEU A 361 -5.91 23.40 6.69
CA LEU A 361 -4.52 23.77 6.43
C LEU A 361 -4.09 25.04 7.18
N LYS A 362 -5.00 26.00 7.34
CA LYS A 362 -4.75 27.28 8.02
C LYS A 362 -5.18 27.23 9.49
N ASN A 363 -6.33 26.64 9.72
CA ASN A 363 -6.89 26.41 11.04
C ASN A 363 -7.18 24.89 11.17
N PRO A 364 -6.56 24.16 12.10
CA PRO A 364 -6.72 22.71 12.23
C PRO A 364 -8.13 22.28 12.66
N ARG A 365 -9.02 23.23 12.98
CA ARG A 365 -10.43 23.01 13.36
C ARG A 365 -11.41 23.86 12.56
N GLU A 366 -11.07 24.17 11.32
CA GLU A 366 -11.96 24.86 10.39
C GLU A 366 -13.18 23.99 10.05
N GLU A 367 -12.96 22.68 9.89
CA GLU A 367 -14.00 21.71 9.63
C GLU A 367 -14.52 21.03 10.92
N LYS A 368 -15.61 20.27 10.80
CA LYS A 368 -16.18 19.48 11.91
C LYS A 368 -15.34 18.25 12.30
N PHE A 369 -14.19 18.08 11.68
CA PHE A 369 -13.20 17.03 11.89
C PHE A 369 -11.79 17.63 11.94
N ILE A 370 -10.85 16.89 12.51
CA ILE A 370 -9.42 17.26 12.47
C ILE A 370 -8.72 16.58 11.28
N ARG A 371 -7.53 17.09 10.88
CA ARG A 371 -6.76 16.63 9.73
C ARG A 371 -7.48 16.91 8.41
N GLY A 372 -7.56 15.94 7.52
CA GLY A 372 -8.20 16.04 6.22
C GLY A 372 -8.00 14.78 5.41
N TYR A 373 -8.55 14.77 4.23
CA TYR A 373 -8.56 13.64 3.32
C TYR A 373 -8.13 14.06 1.91
N SER A 374 -7.75 13.10 1.10
CA SER A 374 -7.59 13.27 -0.34
C SER A 374 -8.69 12.53 -1.10
N VAL A 375 -8.89 12.90 -2.37
CA VAL A 375 -9.87 12.26 -3.24
C VAL A 375 -9.24 11.93 -4.58
N TYR A 376 -9.59 10.75 -5.11
CA TYR A 376 -9.16 10.27 -6.41
C TYR A 376 -10.35 10.32 -7.39
N PRO A 377 -10.38 11.30 -8.31
CA PRO A 377 -11.37 11.34 -9.37
C PRO A 377 -11.13 10.23 -10.39
N GLY A 378 -12.20 9.57 -10.80
CA GLY A 378 -12.17 8.53 -11.81
C GLY A 378 -13.23 8.70 -12.89
N GLY A 379 -13.19 7.87 -13.91
CA GLY A 379 -14.21 7.83 -14.94
C GLY A 379 -13.67 7.67 -16.36
N GLY A 380 -14.57 7.81 -17.34
CA GLY A 380 -14.26 7.56 -18.74
C GLY A 380 -13.86 6.10 -18.93
N CYS A 381 -14.79 5.19 -18.91
CA CYS A 381 -14.56 3.73 -18.85
C CYS A 381 -13.37 3.27 -19.71
N SER A 382 -12.26 2.97 -19.08
CA SER A 382 -11.15 2.22 -19.69
C SER A 382 -11.36 0.71 -19.60
N GLU A 383 -12.37 0.29 -18.81
CA GLU A 383 -12.69 -1.09 -18.50
C GLU A 383 -14.13 -1.44 -18.90
N TYR A 384 -14.75 -2.33 -18.17
CA TYR A 384 -16.13 -2.76 -18.43
C TYR A 384 -17.13 -1.63 -18.14
N PRO A 385 -18.10 -1.38 -19.02
CA PRO A 385 -19.12 -0.36 -18.82
C PRO A 385 -20.12 -0.79 -17.74
N TRP A 386 -19.75 -0.69 -16.46
CA TRP A 386 -20.56 -1.11 -15.31
C TRP A 386 -21.97 -0.51 -15.31
N TYR A 387 -22.14 0.73 -15.79
CA TYR A 387 -23.45 1.38 -15.94
C TYR A 387 -24.38 0.67 -16.94
N ALA A 388 -23.82 -0.17 -17.83
CA ALA A 388 -24.62 -0.94 -18.78
C ALA A 388 -25.55 -1.94 -18.08
N THR A 389 -25.18 -2.42 -16.88
CA THR A 389 -26.04 -3.31 -16.11
C THR A 389 -27.28 -2.63 -15.55
N GLN A 390 -27.27 -1.29 -15.49
CA GLN A 390 -28.35 -0.44 -15.00
C GLN A 390 -29.09 0.29 -16.13
N ALA A 391 -28.60 0.18 -17.38
CA ALA A 391 -29.21 0.81 -18.53
C ALA A 391 -30.48 0.05 -18.95
N GLU A 392 -31.54 0.80 -19.24
CA GLU A 392 -32.81 0.24 -19.71
C GLU A 392 -32.76 -0.14 -21.17
N GLY A 393 -33.67 -1.07 -21.57
CA GLY A 393 -33.85 -1.48 -22.94
C GLY A 393 -33.12 -2.76 -23.35
N PHE A 394 -33.17 -3.07 -24.64
CA PHE A 394 -32.55 -4.27 -25.23
C PHE A 394 -32.20 -4.08 -26.71
N GLY A 395 -31.48 -5.06 -27.25
CA GLY A 395 -31.16 -5.11 -28.68
C GLY A 395 -30.20 -4.01 -29.15
N SER A 396 -30.40 -3.52 -30.39
CA SER A 396 -29.48 -2.56 -31.01
C SER A 396 -29.57 -1.15 -30.41
N ALA A 397 -30.75 -0.75 -29.92
CA ALA A 397 -30.92 0.54 -29.25
C ALA A 397 -30.13 0.60 -27.94
N TYR A 398 -30.26 -0.43 -27.12
CA TYR A 398 -29.48 -0.60 -25.89
C TYR A 398 -27.96 -0.53 -26.17
N LYS A 399 -27.46 -1.32 -27.15
CA LYS A 399 -26.04 -1.31 -27.52
C LYS A 399 -25.54 0.07 -27.97
N ARG A 400 -26.36 0.81 -28.73
CA ARG A 400 -26.00 2.18 -29.13
C ARG A 400 -25.96 3.13 -27.93
N ASP A 401 -26.91 3.03 -27.01
CA ASP A 401 -26.94 3.88 -25.82
C ASP A 401 -25.74 3.59 -24.89
N VAL A 402 -25.42 2.33 -24.63
CA VAL A 402 -24.22 1.94 -23.87
C VAL A 402 -22.97 2.52 -24.53
N LYS A 403 -22.82 2.39 -25.86
CA LYS A 403 -21.67 2.95 -26.58
C LYS A 403 -21.61 4.48 -26.47
N ARG A 404 -22.75 5.15 -26.59
CA ARG A 404 -22.86 6.62 -26.53
C ARG A 404 -22.48 7.17 -25.15
N ARG A 405 -22.85 6.45 -24.09
CA ARG A 405 -22.55 6.84 -22.69
C ARG A 405 -21.12 6.48 -22.27
N TYR A 406 -20.43 5.62 -23.01
CA TYR A 406 -19.14 5.05 -22.59
C TYR A 406 -18.11 6.07 -22.06
N PRO A 407 -17.90 7.27 -22.64
CA PRO A 407 -16.93 8.25 -22.15
C PRO A 407 -17.44 9.11 -20.98
N THR A 408 -18.72 8.99 -20.58
CA THR A 408 -19.37 9.97 -19.70
C THR A 408 -19.30 9.70 -18.20
N PRO A 409 -19.20 8.45 -17.69
CA PRO A 409 -19.22 8.19 -16.26
C PRO A 409 -18.07 8.86 -15.52
N VAL A 410 -18.37 9.38 -14.34
CA VAL A 410 -17.39 9.91 -13.39
C VAL A 410 -17.66 9.38 -12.00
N SER A 411 -16.60 9.18 -11.23
CA SER A 411 -16.67 8.78 -9.83
C SER A 411 -15.59 9.48 -9.02
N PHE A 412 -15.81 9.62 -7.73
CA PHE A 412 -14.85 10.16 -6.78
C PHE A 412 -14.69 9.19 -5.63
N THR A 413 -13.48 8.77 -5.36
CA THR A 413 -13.15 7.89 -4.25
C THR A 413 -12.36 8.67 -3.21
N VAL A 414 -12.90 8.77 -1.98
CA VAL A 414 -12.18 9.37 -0.86
C VAL A 414 -11.14 8.42 -0.30
N GLN A 415 -10.02 8.99 0.14
CA GLN A 415 -9.03 8.35 0.98
C GLN A 415 -8.88 9.19 2.24
N ALA A 416 -9.46 8.72 3.35
CA ALA A 416 -9.48 9.44 4.61
C ALA A 416 -8.72 8.64 5.69
N PRO A 417 -7.77 9.25 6.42
CA PRO A 417 -6.99 8.59 7.46
C PRO A 417 -7.84 8.37 8.71
N SER A 418 -7.86 7.15 9.24
CA SER A 418 -8.38 6.91 10.58
C SER A 418 -7.44 7.49 11.65
N LEU A 419 -8.00 7.90 12.77
CA LEU A 419 -7.22 8.28 13.94
C LEU A 419 -6.76 7.03 14.70
N ARG A 420 -5.65 7.17 15.41
CA ARG A 420 -5.21 6.13 16.34
C ARG A 420 -6.27 5.87 17.41
N SER A 421 -6.49 4.61 17.76
CA SER A 421 -7.38 4.21 18.86
C SER A 421 -6.78 3.02 19.61
N ASP A 422 -6.96 2.99 20.92
CA ASP A 422 -6.57 1.84 21.74
C ASP A 422 -7.43 0.61 21.46
N ASN A 423 -8.60 0.80 20.87
CA ASN A 423 -9.51 -0.28 20.47
C ASN A 423 -9.14 -0.93 19.12
N ASN A 424 -8.27 -0.29 18.35
CA ASN A 424 -7.80 -0.79 17.06
C ASN A 424 -6.42 -1.44 17.21
N PHE A 425 -6.38 -2.76 17.17
CA PHE A 425 -5.15 -3.53 17.38
C PHE A 425 -5.24 -4.92 16.75
N VAL A 426 -4.13 -5.63 16.75
CA VAL A 426 -4.05 -7.05 16.40
C VAL A 426 -3.42 -7.83 17.54
N ASP A 427 -3.92 -9.04 17.77
CA ASP A 427 -3.33 -10.02 18.68
C ASP A 427 -3.27 -11.41 17.99
N ILE A 428 -2.75 -12.42 18.66
CA ILE A 428 -2.76 -13.80 18.15
C ILE A 428 -4.05 -14.48 18.59
N ASP A 429 -4.78 -15.04 17.63
CA ASP A 429 -5.92 -15.91 17.91
C ASP A 429 -5.42 -17.24 18.51
N PRO A 430 -5.78 -17.57 19.75
CA PRO A 430 -5.28 -18.76 20.41
C PRO A 430 -5.79 -20.08 19.80
N GLU A 431 -6.91 -20.05 19.09
CA GLU A 431 -7.59 -21.24 18.59
C GLU A 431 -7.39 -21.45 17.08
N ALA A 432 -7.09 -20.37 16.33
CA ALA A 432 -7.01 -20.43 14.87
C ALA A 432 -5.57 -20.53 14.37
N LYS A 433 -5.35 -21.46 13.43
CA LYS A 433 -4.08 -21.61 12.68
C LYS A 433 -4.35 -21.59 11.19
N ASP A 434 -3.35 -21.15 10.43
CA ASP A 434 -3.36 -21.24 8.98
C ASP A 434 -3.06 -22.67 8.50
N SER A 435 -3.07 -22.90 7.19
CA SER A 435 -2.81 -24.23 6.58
C SER A 435 -1.37 -24.72 6.78
N TYR A 436 -0.49 -23.90 7.31
CA TYR A 436 0.91 -24.20 7.65
C TYR A 436 1.10 -24.44 9.16
N GLY A 437 0.02 -24.42 9.94
CA GLY A 437 0.06 -24.58 11.40
C GLY A 437 0.59 -23.37 12.15
N ILE A 438 0.68 -22.21 11.51
CA ILE A 438 1.10 -20.96 12.16
C ILE A 438 -0.14 -20.27 12.76
N PRO A 439 -0.11 -19.84 14.05
CA PRO A 439 -1.23 -19.13 14.65
C PRO A 439 -1.64 -17.91 13.84
N LYS A 440 -2.96 -17.72 13.66
CA LYS A 440 -3.52 -16.56 12.96
C LYS A 440 -3.45 -15.31 13.82
N VAL A 441 -3.42 -14.16 13.17
CA VAL A 441 -3.68 -12.89 13.84
C VAL A 441 -5.18 -12.65 13.92
N ARG A 442 -5.64 -12.07 15.04
CA ARG A 442 -7.02 -11.61 15.21
C ARG A 442 -7.02 -10.08 15.13
N ILE A 443 -7.90 -9.53 14.30
CA ILE A 443 -7.99 -8.10 14.01
C ILE A 443 -9.17 -7.51 14.78
N HIS A 444 -8.90 -6.45 15.55
CA HIS A 444 -9.85 -5.60 16.24
C HIS A 444 -9.83 -4.24 15.55
N PHE A 445 -10.92 -3.86 14.89
CA PHE A 445 -10.95 -2.60 14.16
C PHE A 445 -12.37 -2.04 14.03
N GLN A 446 -12.48 -0.74 14.25
CA GLN A 446 -13.66 0.05 13.98
C GLN A 446 -13.25 1.43 13.46
N TRP A 447 -14.04 1.99 12.54
CA TRP A 447 -13.87 3.36 12.11
C TRP A 447 -14.15 4.33 13.26
N ASP A 448 -13.32 5.35 13.41
CA ASP A 448 -13.54 6.44 14.34
C ASP A 448 -14.54 7.47 13.77
N GLU A 449 -15.15 8.25 14.67
CA GLU A 449 -16.15 9.27 14.30
C GLU A 449 -15.55 10.36 13.38
N ASN A 450 -14.27 10.69 13.56
CA ASN A 450 -13.59 11.72 12.79
C ASN A 450 -13.48 11.32 11.30
N VAL A 451 -13.09 10.08 11.02
CA VAL A 451 -12.98 9.60 9.65
C VAL A 451 -14.35 9.46 8.96
N LEU A 452 -15.39 9.11 9.72
CA LEU A 452 -16.75 9.06 9.18
C LEU A 452 -17.27 10.47 8.83
N LYS A 453 -16.95 11.50 9.64
CA LYS A 453 -17.27 12.89 9.31
C LYS A 453 -16.53 13.36 8.03
N MET A 454 -15.27 12.96 7.86
CA MET A 454 -14.54 13.25 6.61
C MET A 454 -15.23 12.63 5.41
N TRP A 455 -15.71 11.40 5.54
CA TRP A 455 -16.40 10.72 4.45
C TRP A 455 -17.71 11.42 4.08
N GLU A 456 -18.56 11.77 5.06
CA GLU A 456 -19.79 12.51 4.78
C GLU A 456 -19.51 13.87 4.11
N HIS A 457 -18.54 14.63 4.62
CA HIS A 457 -18.13 15.89 3.99
C HIS A 457 -17.62 15.67 2.54
N SER A 458 -16.90 14.58 2.29
CA SER A 458 -16.42 14.28 0.93
C SER A 458 -17.55 14.03 -0.06
N LYS A 459 -18.67 13.45 0.37
CA LYS A 459 -19.87 13.24 -0.49
C LYS A 459 -20.45 14.58 -0.94
N GLU A 460 -20.60 15.53 -0.02
CA GLU A 460 -21.13 16.85 -0.30
C GLU A 460 -20.26 17.59 -1.32
N VAL A 461 -18.94 17.65 -1.05
CA VAL A 461 -17.99 18.35 -1.93
C VAL A 461 -17.90 17.70 -3.31
N CYS A 462 -17.83 16.38 -3.41
CA CYS A 462 -17.70 15.70 -4.68
C CYS A 462 -18.98 15.79 -5.52
N ALA A 463 -20.16 15.75 -4.89
CA ALA A 463 -21.44 16.00 -5.57
C ALA A 463 -21.49 17.43 -6.15
N GLU A 464 -21.05 18.44 -5.38
CA GLU A 464 -20.99 19.82 -5.83
C GLU A 464 -20.02 19.99 -7.01
N ILE A 465 -18.85 19.33 -6.99
CA ILE A 465 -17.90 19.36 -8.12
C ILE A 465 -18.58 18.87 -9.41
N ILE A 466 -19.28 17.72 -9.38
CA ILE A 466 -19.99 17.20 -10.55
C ILE A 466 -20.99 18.23 -11.06
N GLN A 467 -21.81 18.81 -10.19
CA GLN A 467 -22.83 19.78 -10.55
C GLN A 467 -22.22 21.09 -11.11
N LYS A 468 -21.17 21.61 -10.47
CA LYS A 468 -20.45 22.80 -10.94
C LYS A 468 -19.71 22.57 -12.26
N ALA A 469 -19.32 21.32 -12.54
CA ALA A 469 -18.76 20.93 -13.83
C ALA A 469 -19.82 20.83 -14.95
N GLY A 470 -21.11 20.99 -14.63
CA GLY A 470 -22.22 20.79 -15.57
C GLY A 470 -22.53 19.32 -15.79
N GLY A 471 -22.13 18.46 -14.89
CA GLY A 471 -22.46 17.04 -14.84
C GLY A 471 -23.78 16.76 -14.12
N VAL A 472 -24.22 15.52 -14.19
CA VAL A 472 -25.38 15.01 -13.47
C VAL A 472 -24.88 14.10 -12.34
N TYR A 473 -25.18 14.48 -11.11
CA TYR A 473 -24.90 13.67 -9.93
C TYR A 473 -25.95 12.57 -9.81
N GLU A 474 -25.53 11.31 -9.65
CA GLU A 474 -26.41 10.13 -9.57
C GLU A 474 -26.46 9.51 -8.17
N GLY A 475 -25.52 9.86 -7.30
CA GLY A 475 -25.49 9.36 -5.93
C GLY A 475 -24.08 9.15 -5.36
N SER A 476 -24.05 8.61 -4.16
CA SER A 476 -22.84 8.17 -3.44
C SER A 476 -23.08 6.79 -2.84
N ALA A 477 -22.03 6.12 -2.38
CA ALA A 477 -22.18 4.89 -1.62
C ALA A 477 -22.87 5.15 -0.27
N ASN A 478 -23.70 4.21 0.18
CA ASN A 478 -24.35 4.30 1.50
C ASN A 478 -23.37 4.03 2.64
N GLU A 479 -22.44 3.11 2.41
CA GLU A 479 -21.43 2.68 3.38
C GLU A 479 -20.03 2.80 2.76
N PRO A 480 -19.00 3.07 3.56
CA PRO A 480 -17.62 2.99 3.07
C PRO A 480 -17.25 1.54 2.76
N LEU A 481 -16.16 1.34 2.06
CA LEU A 481 -15.61 0.00 1.84
C LEU A 481 -15.18 -0.61 3.17
N ILE A 482 -15.20 -1.95 3.21
CA ILE A 482 -14.79 -2.72 4.40
C ILE A 482 -13.37 -2.32 4.80
N PRO A 483 -13.08 -2.12 6.11
CA PRO A 483 -11.72 -1.86 6.59
C PRO A 483 -10.71 -2.89 6.07
N GLY A 484 -9.48 -2.45 5.79
CA GLY A 484 -8.43 -3.29 5.18
C GLY A 484 -8.46 -3.34 3.67
N TRP A 485 -9.56 -2.93 3.03
CA TRP A 485 -9.65 -2.91 1.57
C TRP A 485 -8.65 -1.94 0.93
N SER A 486 -8.36 -0.83 1.59
CA SER A 486 -7.37 0.16 1.13
C SER A 486 -5.96 -0.39 1.00
N LEU A 487 -5.62 -1.46 1.73
CA LEU A 487 -4.28 -2.07 1.80
C LEU A 487 -3.22 -1.12 2.38
N HIS A 488 -3.62 -0.15 3.18
CA HIS A 488 -2.77 0.90 3.76
C HIS A 488 -2.62 0.78 5.28
N GLU A 489 -2.68 -0.44 5.80
CA GLU A 489 -2.55 -0.75 7.23
C GLU A 489 -1.24 -0.18 7.81
N THR A 490 -1.31 0.53 8.93
CA THR A 490 -0.17 1.17 9.60
C THR A 490 -0.22 0.99 11.12
N GLY A 491 0.89 1.27 11.81
CA GLY A 491 0.93 1.58 13.24
C GLY A 491 1.26 0.44 14.19
N THR A 492 1.15 -0.82 13.80
CA THR A 492 1.23 -1.98 14.71
C THR A 492 2.62 -2.27 15.31
N CYS A 493 3.67 -1.60 14.83
CA CYS A 493 5.03 -1.59 15.39
C CYS A 493 5.54 -0.15 15.52
N ARG A 494 4.65 0.77 15.92
CA ARG A 494 4.87 2.22 15.83
C ARG A 494 6.24 2.66 16.35
N MET A 495 6.82 3.65 15.66
CA MET A 495 8.06 4.29 16.08
C MET A 495 7.82 5.36 17.16
N GLY A 496 8.86 5.66 17.93
CA GLY A 496 8.87 6.72 18.92
C GLY A 496 10.21 6.81 19.63
N ASN A 497 10.44 7.91 20.35
CA ASN A 497 11.67 8.10 21.13
C ASN A 497 11.61 7.42 22.51
N ASP A 498 10.41 7.20 23.05
CA ASP A 498 10.23 6.55 24.36
C ASP A 498 9.96 5.05 24.16
N PRO A 499 10.87 4.17 24.61
CA PRO A 499 10.70 2.72 24.51
C PRO A 499 9.49 2.17 25.28
N LYS A 500 8.90 2.92 26.21
CA LYS A 500 7.68 2.52 26.91
C LYS A 500 6.40 2.67 26.06
N HIS A 501 6.45 3.53 25.04
CA HIS A 501 5.31 3.89 24.20
C HIS A 501 5.51 3.57 22.72
N ALA A 502 6.61 2.90 22.38
CA ALA A 502 6.96 2.54 21.02
C ALA A 502 7.61 1.16 20.94
N VAL A 503 7.54 0.52 19.78
CA VAL A 503 8.24 -0.73 19.46
C VAL A 503 9.60 -0.45 18.82
N THR A 504 9.64 0.57 17.95
CA THR A 504 10.85 0.94 17.20
C THR A 504 11.23 2.38 17.45
N ASN A 505 12.51 2.70 17.26
CA ASN A 505 12.99 4.07 17.19
C ASN A 505 12.76 4.68 15.81
N GLY A 506 13.12 5.95 15.60
CA GLY A 506 12.95 6.67 14.34
C GLY A 506 13.71 6.08 13.13
N PHE A 507 14.52 5.05 13.31
CA PHE A 507 15.19 4.29 12.25
C PHE A 507 14.57 2.91 12.02
N GLY A 508 13.39 2.63 12.54
CA GLY A 508 12.77 1.30 12.43
C GLY A 508 13.51 0.18 13.16
N GLN A 509 14.55 0.48 13.95
CA GLN A 509 15.24 -0.47 14.83
C GLN A 509 14.41 -0.67 16.08
N THR A 510 14.20 -1.92 16.51
CA THR A 510 13.45 -2.16 17.74
C THR A 510 14.24 -1.68 18.97
N HIS A 511 13.53 -1.16 19.98
CA HIS A 511 14.16 -0.69 21.21
C HIS A 511 14.79 -1.83 22.02
N ASP A 512 14.13 -2.98 22.05
CA ASP A 512 14.53 -4.12 22.88
C ASP A 512 15.60 -5.01 22.23
N VAL A 513 15.57 -5.17 20.90
CA VAL A 513 16.42 -6.12 20.16
C VAL A 513 17.19 -5.35 19.09
N GLN A 514 18.44 -4.98 19.42
CA GLN A 514 19.23 -4.02 18.64
C GLN A 514 19.59 -4.49 17.21
N ASN A 515 19.50 -5.78 16.92
CA ASN A 515 19.75 -6.34 15.60
C ASN A 515 18.46 -6.79 14.89
N LEU A 516 17.30 -6.25 15.32
CA LEU A 516 15.99 -6.45 14.70
C LEU A 516 15.46 -5.11 14.20
N TYR A 517 15.07 -5.07 12.91
CA TYR A 517 14.57 -3.89 12.22
C TYR A 517 13.22 -4.19 11.58
N VAL A 518 12.35 -3.20 11.52
CA VAL A 518 11.03 -3.27 10.85
C VAL A 518 11.00 -2.26 9.72
N CYS A 519 10.71 -2.73 8.50
CA CYS A 519 10.80 -1.95 7.25
C CYS A 519 9.51 -2.03 6.42
N ASP A 520 8.39 -1.70 7.04
CA ASP A 520 7.08 -1.53 6.38
C ASP A 520 6.22 -0.49 7.13
N ALA A 521 4.96 -0.33 6.74
CA ALA A 521 4.09 0.68 7.32
C ALA A 521 3.71 0.44 8.79
N SER A 522 4.03 -0.72 9.37
CA SER A 522 3.77 -0.97 10.79
C SER A 522 4.52 0.00 11.72
N VAL A 523 5.65 0.55 11.27
CA VAL A 523 6.42 1.53 12.05
C VAL A 523 5.82 2.93 12.04
N PHE A 524 4.84 3.22 11.18
CA PHE A 524 4.27 4.57 11.08
C PHE A 524 3.51 4.95 12.35
N LEU A 525 3.71 6.19 12.76
CA LEU A 525 3.11 6.70 13.99
C LEU A 525 1.62 6.99 13.82
N SER A 526 1.25 7.51 12.66
CA SER A 526 -0.12 7.87 12.31
C SER A 526 -0.41 7.57 10.85
N CYS A 527 -1.70 7.42 10.53
CA CYS A 527 -2.19 7.44 9.16
C CYS A 527 -2.27 8.89 8.67
N THR A 528 -1.89 9.14 7.42
CA THR A 528 -1.96 10.47 6.76
C THR A 528 -2.98 10.43 5.63
N ASP A 529 -3.27 11.55 4.97
CA ASP A 529 -4.14 11.58 3.77
C ASP A 529 -3.45 11.04 2.49
N LYS A 530 -2.19 10.58 2.60
CA LYS A 530 -1.37 10.11 1.48
C LYS A 530 -1.16 8.60 1.53
N THR A 531 -0.94 8.00 0.35
CA THR A 531 -0.59 6.58 0.25
C THR A 531 0.75 6.28 0.92
N THR A 532 0.92 5.05 1.40
CA THR A 532 2.05 4.68 2.26
C THR A 532 3.31 4.24 1.52
N THR A 533 3.21 3.81 0.25
CA THR A 533 4.24 3.00 -0.41
C THR A 533 5.58 3.71 -0.59
N ILE A 534 5.58 4.98 -1.07
CA ILE A 534 6.84 5.72 -1.23
C ILE A 534 7.48 6.02 0.12
N SER A 535 6.68 6.31 1.14
CA SER A 535 7.15 6.55 2.50
C SER A 535 7.79 5.29 3.10
N ILE A 536 7.19 4.10 2.90
CA ILE A 536 7.81 2.83 3.28
C ILE A 536 9.21 2.71 2.68
N MET A 537 9.37 3.00 1.39
CA MET A 537 10.67 2.90 0.71
C MET A 537 11.67 3.95 1.21
N ALA A 538 11.25 5.19 1.43
CA ALA A 538 12.12 6.26 1.93
C ALA A 538 12.61 5.97 3.36
N PHE A 539 11.72 5.56 4.24
CA PHE A 539 12.08 5.16 5.61
C PHE A 539 12.98 3.92 5.63
N THR A 540 12.68 2.92 4.80
CA THR A 540 13.52 1.73 4.68
C THR A 540 14.92 2.08 4.20
N LEU A 541 15.07 2.96 3.21
CA LEU A 541 16.38 3.39 2.72
C LEU A 541 17.19 4.04 3.85
N ARG A 542 16.57 4.93 4.64
CA ARG A 542 17.19 5.56 5.82
C ARG A 542 17.58 4.51 6.88
N THR A 543 16.71 3.55 7.16
CA THR A 543 16.97 2.42 8.07
C THR A 543 18.17 1.60 7.61
N CYS A 544 18.23 1.24 6.32
CA CYS A 544 19.32 0.44 5.77
C CYS A 544 20.67 1.17 5.82
N GLU A 545 20.71 2.48 5.58
CA GLU A 545 21.94 3.25 5.72
C GLU A 545 22.46 3.25 7.17
N ARG A 546 21.57 3.45 8.14
CA ARG A 546 21.93 3.30 9.56
C ARG A 546 22.41 1.89 9.89
N MET A 547 21.75 0.88 9.35
CA MET A 547 22.13 -0.52 9.54
C MET A 547 23.53 -0.82 8.96
N ILE A 548 23.84 -0.30 7.76
CA ILE A 548 25.17 -0.42 7.13
C ILE A 548 26.24 0.25 8.01
N GLU A 549 25.97 1.42 8.57
CA GLU A 549 26.86 2.08 9.52
C GLU A 549 27.11 1.22 10.75
N ASN A 550 26.06 0.62 11.33
CA ASN A 550 26.16 -0.27 12.48
C ASN A 550 27.03 -1.50 12.15
N PHE A 551 26.87 -2.11 10.97
CA PHE A 551 27.73 -3.20 10.51
C PHE A 551 29.20 -2.78 10.37
N ARG A 552 29.47 -1.60 9.82
CA ARG A 552 30.84 -1.05 9.67
C ARG A 552 31.50 -0.76 11.02
N ARG A 553 30.73 -0.36 12.02
CA ARG A 553 31.23 -0.16 13.39
C ARG A 553 31.41 -1.46 14.18
N GLY A 554 30.89 -2.57 13.67
CA GLY A 554 30.92 -3.84 14.36
C GLY A 554 29.79 -4.08 15.36
N ASP A 555 28.80 -3.22 15.42
CA ASP A 555 27.69 -3.29 16.39
C ASP A 555 26.86 -4.60 16.27
N HIS A 556 26.93 -5.28 15.11
CA HIS A 556 26.28 -6.57 14.85
C HIS A 556 27.26 -7.74 14.73
N GLN A 557 28.51 -7.57 15.17
CA GLN A 557 29.42 -8.70 15.26
C GLN A 557 29.02 -9.56 16.47
N ARG A 558 28.87 -10.87 16.27
CA ARG A 558 28.76 -11.80 17.38
C ARG A 558 30.13 -11.91 18.03
N ALA A 559 30.18 -11.77 19.35
CA ALA A 559 31.34 -12.16 20.13
C ALA A 559 31.65 -13.66 19.98
#